data_fdd07d94d5552ec07d392a75f44d2194
#
_entry.id   fdd07d94d5552ec07d392a75f44d2194
#
_cell.length_a   1.000
_cell.length_b   1.000
_cell.length_c   1.000
_cell.angle_alpha   90.00
_cell.angle_beta   90.00
_cell.angle_gamma   90.00
#
_symmetry.space_group_name_H-M   'P 1'
#
loop_
_entity.id
_entity.type
_entity.pdbx_description
1 polymer ?
#
loop_
_entity_poly.entity_id
_entity_poly.type
_entity_poly.pdbx_seq_one_letter_code
_entity_poly.pdbx_strand_id
1 'polypeptide(L)'
;MLICDTHADTLHRMQYTKNTDITLKRLTQPGHTWVQALALFVGGNGLKGDDRYLIERELDNFEILKKKGFHQIRSIEEALPDKVNAILTIEGGEAFGDDISSVQRFAELGVRVAALIWNN
;
A
#
# COMPACT_ATOMS: atom_id res chain seq x y z
N MET A 1 0.69 -1.59 22.74
CA MET A 1 1.96 -1.81 22.01
C MET A 1 1.79 -1.36 20.56
N LEU A 2 2.76 -0.64 19.99
CA LEU A 2 2.78 -0.29 18.56
C LEU A 2 3.49 -1.42 17.78
N ILE A 3 2.85 -1.90 16.73
CA ILE A 3 3.39 -2.93 15.82
C ILE A 3 3.42 -2.32 14.42
N CYS A 4 4.59 -2.34 13.79
CA CYS A 4 4.76 -1.84 12.42
C CYS A 4 5.23 -2.99 11.52
N ASP A 5 4.44 -3.31 10.52
CA ASP A 5 4.85 -4.18 9.41
C ASP A 5 5.16 -3.30 8.20
N THR A 6 6.36 -3.38 7.71
CA THR A 6 6.91 -2.43 6.73
C THR A 6 6.65 -2.79 5.28
N HIS A 7 6.03 -3.96 5.01
CA HIS A 7 5.76 -4.37 3.64
C HIS A 7 4.65 -5.41 3.52
N ALA A 8 3.71 -5.20 2.59
CA ALA A 8 2.79 -6.22 2.13
C ALA A 8 2.26 -5.92 0.73
N ASP A 9 2.26 -6.95 -0.14
CA ASP A 9 1.73 -6.91 -1.51
C ASP A 9 0.22 -7.15 -1.58
N THR A 10 -0.49 -6.82 -0.52
CA THR A 10 -1.93 -7.10 -0.41
C THR A 10 -2.72 -6.48 -1.54
N LEU A 11 -2.40 -5.23 -1.91
CA LEU A 11 -3.10 -4.51 -2.96
C LEU A 11 -2.96 -5.19 -4.32
N HIS A 12 -1.75 -5.66 -4.62
CA HIS A 12 -1.47 -6.45 -5.82
C HIS A 12 -2.21 -7.80 -5.78
N ARG A 13 -2.11 -8.54 -4.69
CA ARG A 13 -2.76 -9.85 -4.53
C ARG A 13 -4.27 -9.81 -4.63
N MET A 14 -4.91 -8.72 -4.20
CA MET A 14 -6.37 -8.54 -4.32
C MET A 14 -6.87 -8.55 -5.77
N GLN A 15 -6.00 -8.38 -6.75
CA GLN A 15 -6.37 -8.50 -8.18
C GLN A 15 -6.64 -9.95 -8.59
N TYR A 16 -6.07 -10.91 -7.86
CA TYR A 16 -6.10 -12.35 -8.22
C TYR A 16 -6.85 -13.22 -7.22
N THR A 17 -7.00 -12.76 -5.98
CA THR A 17 -7.65 -13.53 -4.92
C THR A 17 -8.43 -12.66 -3.95
N LYS A 18 -9.52 -13.22 -3.42
CA LYS A 18 -10.25 -12.59 -2.31
C LYS A 18 -9.65 -12.90 -0.93
N ASN A 19 -8.78 -13.91 -0.87
CA ASN A 19 -8.15 -14.35 0.37
C ASN A 19 -6.75 -13.74 0.48
N THR A 20 -6.65 -12.65 1.21
CA THR A 20 -5.37 -12.02 1.54
C THR A 20 -5.03 -12.27 3.00
N ASP A 21 -3.73 -12.24 3.33
CA ASP A 21 -3.27 -12.46 4.70
C ASP A 21 -3.47 -11.22 5.59
N ILE A 22 -3.45 -10.05 4.99
CA ILE A 22 -3.67 -8.77 5.66
C ILE A 22 -5.16 -8.49 5.75
N THR A 23 -5.73 -8.74 6.92
CA THR A 23 -7.16 -8.51 7.19
C THR A 23 -7.36 -7.86 8.55
N LEU A 24 -8.42 -7.07 8.70
CA LEU A 24 -8.77 -6.48 10.00
C LEU A 24 -8.87 -7.54 11.10
N LYS A 25 -9.52 -8.67 10.80
CA LYS A 25 -9.71 -9.77 11.76
C LYS A 25 -8.38 -10.29 12.34
N ARG A 26 -7.33 -10.36 11.51
CA ARG A 26 -6.01 -10.85 11.95
C ARG A 26 -5.20 -9.79 12.69
N LEU A 27 -5.32 -8.52 12.27
CA LEU A 27 -4.46 -7.45 12.75
C LEU A 27 -5.06 -6.67 13.93
N THR A 28 -6.39 -6.66 14.07
CA THR A 28 -7.02 -6.00 15.22
C THR A 28 -6.88 -6.86 16.47
N GLN A 29 -6.10 -6.37 17.42
CA GLN A 29 -5.90 -7.02 18.71
C GLN A 29 -6.03 -5.98 19.83
N PRO A 30 -6.77 -6.27 20.92
CA PRO A 30 -6.90 -5.34 22.03
C PRO A 30 -5.55 -4.90 22.60
N GLY A 31 -5.39 -3.61 22.83
CA GLY A 31 -4.16 -3.03 23.38
C GLY A 31 -3.01 -2.91 22.36
N HIS A 32 -3.26 -3.19 21.07
CA HIS A 32 -2.26 -3.03 20.02
C HIS A 32 -2.71 -1.98 19.00
N THR A 33 -1.78 -1.12 18.63
CA THR A 33 -1.91 -0.23 17.46
C THR A 33 -1.10 -0.83 16.32
N TRP A 34 -1.78 -1.23 15.24
CA TRP A 34 -1.12 -1.82 14.09
C TRP A 34 -0.92 -0.79 12.98
N VAL A 35 0.29 -0.74 12.43
CA VAL A 35 0.64 0.05 11.24
C VAL A 35 1.12 -0.91 10.16
N GLN A 36 0.41 -0.95 9.06
CA GLN A 36 0.68 -1.80 7.91
C GLN A 36 1.11 -0.96 6.71
N ALA A 37 2.32 -1.16 6.23
CA ALA A 37 2.70 -0.65 4.92
C ALA A 37 2.10 -1.53 3.82
N LEU A 38 1.39 -0.91 2.89
CA LEU A 38 0.75 -1.55 1.75
C LEU A 38 1.40 -1.04 0.47
N ALA A 39 2.08 -1.93 -0.24
CA ALA A 39 2.81 -1.58 -1.44
C ALA A 39 1.89 -1.45 -2.66
N LEU A 40 2.07 -0.38 -3.41
CA LEU A 40 1.73 -0.30 -4.81
C LEU A 40 2.90 -0.93 -5.56
N PHE A 41 2.65 -2.01 -6.27
CA PHE A 41 3.69 -2.82 -6.87
C PHE A 41 3.56 -2.84 -8.40
N VAL A 42 4.62 -2.39 -9.06
CA VAL A 42 4.74 -2.46 -10.51
C VAL A 42 5.99 -3.26 -10.83
N GLY A 43 5.83 -4.45 -11.26
CA GLY A 43 6.99 -5.22 -11.64
C GLY A 43 6.79 -6.72 -11.56
N GLY A 44 7.80 -7.43 -11.96
CA GLY A 44 7.89 -8.86 -11.80
C GLY A 44 8.09 -9.65 -13.08
N ASN A 45 7.66 -9.21 -14.23
CA ASN A 45 7.82 -9.98 -15.47
C ASN A 45 8.04 -9.10 -16.70
N GLY A 46 8.83 -8.02 -16.54
CA GLY A 46 9.11 -7.12 -17.67
C GLY A 46 7.81 -6.63 -18.28
N LEU A 47 6.99 -5.96 -17.50
CA LEU A 47 5.67 -5.53 -17.91
C LEU A 47 5.74 -4.66 -19.17
N LYS A 48 5.59 -5.31 -20.27
CA LYS A 48 5.19 -4.70 -21.54
C LYS A 48 3.68 -4.51 -21.49
N GLY A 49 3.21 -3.67 -20.62
CA GLY A 49 1.79 -3.42 -20.43
C GLY A 49 1.60 -2.13 -19.68
N ASP A 50 0.40 -1.64 -19.67
CA ASP A 50 0.04 -0.37 -19.07
C ASP A 50 0.21 -0.43 -17.52
N ASP A 51 1.42 -0.16 -17.06
CA ASP A 51 1.76 -0.17 -15.63
C ASP A 51 0.87 0.78 -14.82
N ARG A 52 0.38 1.85 -15.46
CA ARG A 52 -0.60 2.77 -14.87
C ARG A 52 -1.90 2.05 -14.53
N TYR A 53 -2.36 1.15 -15.38
CA TYR A 53 -3.58 0.38 -15.12
C TYR A 53 -3.47 -0.49 -13.87
N LEU A 54 -2.31 -1.11 -13.64
CA LEU A 54 -2.08 -1.92 -12.44
C LEU A 54 -2.10 -1.05 -11.18
N ILE A 55 -1.42 0.08 -11.22
CA ILE A 55 -1.41 1.04 -10.10
C ILE A 55 -2.82 1.57 -9.79
N GLU A 56 -3.61 1.94 -10.80
CA GLU A 56 -4.98 2.41 -10.56
C GLU A 56 -5.84 1.31 -9.91
N ARG A 57 -5.70 0.06 -10.32
CA ARG A 57 -6.40 -1.07 -9.69
C ARG A 57 -5.96 -1.30 -8.25
N GLU A 58 -4.69 -1.13 -7.94
CA GLU A 58 -4.18 -1.24 -6.57
C GLU A 58 -4.67 -0.09 -5.70
N LEU A 59 -4.76 1.12 -6.24
CA LEU A 59 -5.39 2.25 -5.56
C LEU A 59 -6.88 1.99 -5.30
N ASP A 60 -7.62 1.42 -6.26
CA ASP A 60 -9.01 1.00 -6.05
C ASP A 60 -9.12 -0.05 -4.94
N ASN A 61 -8.20 -1.02 -4.90
CA ASN A 61 -8.14 -2.02 -3.83
C ASN A 61 -7.85 -1.36 -2.48
N PHE A 62 -7.02 -0.34 -2.43
CA PHE A 62 -6.78 0.42 -1.22
C PHE A 62 -8.06 1.14 -0.73
N GLU A 63 -8.81 1.76 -1.63
CA GLU A 63 -10.10 2.36 -1.30
C GLU A 63 -11.10 1.32 -0.74
N ILE A 64 -11.07 0.08 -1.28
CA ILE A 64 -11.87 -1.03 -0.73
C ILE A 64 -11.44 -1.34 0.70
N LEU A 65 -10.16 -1.40 1.00
CA LEU A 65 -9.66 -1.65 2.35
C LEU A 65 -10.07 -0.53 3.31
N LYS A 66 -9.99 0.73 2.90
CA LYS A 66 -10.46 1.87 3.71
C LYS A 66 -11.96 1.74 4.04
N LYS A 67 -12.79 1.40 3.07
CA LYS A 67 -14.23 1.15 3.28
C LYS A 67 -14.49 -0.01 4.25
N LYS A 68 -13.59 -0.98 4.33
CA LYS A 68 -13.65 -2.10 5.29
C LYS A 68 -13.18 -1.70 6.69
N GLY A 69 -12.56 -0.54 6.89
CA GLY A 69 -12.15 -0.02 8.19
C GLY A 69 -10.65 0.14 8.41
N PHE A 70 -9.82 -0.04 7.37
CA PHE A 70 -8.42 0.39 7.45
C PHE A 70 -8.35 1.91 7.51
N HIS A 71 -7.54 2.42 8.43
CA HIS A 71 -7.35 3.85 8.62
C HIS A 71 -6.08 4.31 7.89
N GLN A 72 -6.23 5.09 6.82
CA GLN A 72 -5.06 5.63 6.12
C GLN A 72 -4.36 6.66 6.98
N ILE A 73 -3.04 6.52 7.10
CA ILE A 73 -2.16 7.48 7.77
C ILE A 73 -1.03 7.92 6.82
N ARG A 74 -0.46 9.06 7.10
CA ARG A 74 0.71 9.61 6.40
C ARG A 74 1.94 9.70 7.29
N SER A 75 1.74 9.57 8.59
CA SER A 75 2.82 9.48 9.59
C SER A 75 2.37 8.63 10.78
N ILE A 76 3.33 8.21 11.60
CA ILE A 76 3.05 7.39 12.78
C ILE A 76 2.21 8.15 13.81
N GLU A 77 2.36 9.48 13.87
CA GLU A 77 1.62 10.35 14.80
C GLU A 77 0.11 10.35 14.52
N GLU A 78 -0.28 10.02 13.27
CA GLU A 78 -1.68 9.91 12.87
C GLU A 78 -2.30 8.55 13.24
N ALA A 79 -1.50 7.60 13.75
CA ALA A 79 -1.98 6.26 14.03
C ALA A 79 -3.00 6.26 15.17
N LEU A 80 -4.17 5.72 14.90
CA LEU A 80 -5.24 5.56 15.87
C LEU A 80 -5.06 4.26 16.66
N PRO A 81 -5.18 4.32 18.00
CA PRO A 81 -5.22 3.13 18.84
C PRO A 81 -6.34 2.17 18.43
N ASP A 82 -6.13 0.88 18.63
CA ASP A 82 -7.13 -0.18 18.35
C ASP A 82 -7.68 -0.18 16.91
N LYS A 83 -6.92 0.44 15.99
CA LYS A 83 -7.18 0.41 14.55
C LYS A 83 -6.04 -0.26 13.80
N VAL A 84 -6.35 -0.77 12.62
CA VAL A 84 -5.35 -1.12 11.63
C VAL A 84 -5.11 0.12 10.78
N ASN A 85 -3.97 0.76 11.03
CA ASN A 85 -3.54 1.92 10.29
C ASN A 85 -2.77 1.47 9.05
N ALA A 86 -3.02 2.11 7.92
CA ALA A 86 -2.40 1.76 6.65
C ALA A 86 -1.61 2.95 6.08
N ILE A 87 -0.38 2.69 5.69
CA ILE A 87 0.47 3.66 4.99
C ILE A 87 0.77 3.14 3.59
N LEU A 88 0.59 3.99 2.57
CA LEU A 88 0.94 3.62 1.20
C LEU A 88 2.43 3.72 0.96
N THR A 89 2.96 2.70 0.29
CA THR A 89 4.33 2.65 -0.21
C THR A 89 4.34 2.29 -1.69
N ILE A 90 5.47 2.45 -2.35
CA ILE A 90 5.71 2.04 -3.74
C ILE A 90 6.88 1.08 -3.75
N GLU A 91 6.74 -0.03 -4.46
CA GLU A 91 7.80 -0.95 -4.78
C GLU A 91 8.00 -1.00 -6.30
N GLY A 92 9.16 -0.50 -6.73
CA GLY A 92 9.52 -0.35 -8.13
C GLY A 92 9.36 1.09 -8.63
N GLY A 93 10.46 1.68 -9.11
CA GLY A 93 10.50 3.05 -9.63
C GLY A 93 9.70 3.24 -10.90
N GLU A 94 9.37 2.16 -11.57
CA GLU A 94 8.53 2.10 -12.77
C GLU A 94 7.16 2.74 -12.56
N ALA A 95 6.67 2.71 -11.32
CA ALA A 95 5.40 3.36 -10.94
C ALA A 95 5.39 4.86 -11.25
N PHE A 96 6.56 5.51 -11.20
CA PHE A 96 6.68 6.94 -11.48
C PHE A 96 6.66 7.25 -12.98
N GLY A 97 6.97 6.27 -13.84
CA GLY A 97 7.15 6.50 -15.27
C GLY A 97 8.24 7.53 -15.55
N ASP A 98 8.13 8.20 -16.70
CA ASP A 98 9.10 9.20 -17.15
C ASP A 98 8.74 10.64 -16.73
N ASP A 99 7.69 10.81 -15.91
CA ASP A 99 7.18 12.12 -15.53
C ASP A 99 7.36 12.38 -14.03
N ILE A 100 8.20 13.34 -13.69
CA ILE A 100 8.46 13.75 -12.31
C ILE A 100 7.19 14.24 -11.59
N SER A 101 6.18 14.70 -12.32
CA SER A 101 4.90 15.12 -11.71
C SER A 101 4.17 13.96 -11.03
N SER A 102 4.45 12.72 -11.43
CA SER A 102 3.91 11.53 -10.78
C SER A 102 4.33 11.40 -9.33
N VAL A 103 5.53 11.87 -8.97
CA VAL A 103 6.00 11.88 -7.58
C VAL A 103 5.09 12.73 -6.71
N GLN A 104 4.72 13.93 -7.19
CA GLN A 104 3.78 14.80 -6.48
C GLN A 104 2.42 14.13 -6.34
N ARG A 105 1.89 13.54 -7.41
CA ARG A 105 0.62 12.80 -7.39
C ARG A 105 0.60 11.73 -6.31
N PHE A 106 1.63 10.88 -6.24
CA PHE A 106 1.71 9.82 -5.24
C PHE A 106 1.86 10.36 -3.81
N ALA A 107 2.60 11.44 -3.62
CA ALA A 107 2.70 12.11 -2.34
C ALA A 107 1.33 12.66 -1.87
N GLU A 108 0.53 13.22 -2.78
CA GLU A 108 -0.84 13.69 -2.51
C GLU A 108 -1.78 12.54 -2.15
N LEU A 109 -1.63 11.38 -2.81
CA LEU A 109 -2.37 10.15 -2.49
C LEU A 109 -1.97 9.54 -1.14
N GLY A 110 -0.87 9.99 -0.55
CA GLY A 110 -0.43 9.57 0.78
C GLY A 110 0.70 8.55 0.78
N VAL A 111 1.34 8.31 -0.37
CA VAL A 111 2.58 7.52 -0.42
C VAL A 111 3.68 8.24 0.36
N ARG A 112 4.41 7.50 1.20
CA ARG A 112 5.48 8.05 2.07
C ARG A 112 6.82 7.35 1.94
N VAL A 113 6.84 6.16 1.37
CA VAL A 113 8.05 5.39 1.13
C VAL A 113 8.02 4.86 -0.29
N ALA A 114 9.14 4.89 -0.98
CA ALA A 114 9.31 4.29 -2.29
C ALA A 114 10.65 3.56 -2.38
N ALA A 115 10.61 2.31 -2.81
CA ALA A 115 11.79 1.60 -3.28
C ALA A 115 11.91 1.81 -4.79
N LEU A 116 13.01 2.38 -5.24
CA LEU A 116 13.20 2.72 -6.66
C LEU A 116 13.59 1.53 -7.51
N ILE A 117 14.20 0.51 -6.90
CA ILE A 117 14.69 -0.68 -7.59
C ILE A 117 14.02 -1.89 -6.99
N TRP A 118 13.46 -2.73 -7.84
CA TRP A 118 13.02 -4.07 -7.53
C TRP A 118 13.61 -5.03 -8.56
N ASN A 119 14.58 -5.81 -8.14
CA ASN A 119 15.13 -6.97 -8.86
C ASN A 119 15.57 -6.72 -10.32
N ASN A 120 16.33 -5.67 -10.57
CA ASN A 120 17.00 -5.41 -11.85
C ASN A 120 18.50 -5.72 -11.76
#